data_03079af031080fcc064508305636227a
#
_entry.id   03079af031080fcc064508305636227a
#
_cell.length_a   1.000
_cell.length_b   1.000
_cell.length_c   1.000
_cell.angle_alpha   90.00
_cell.angle_beta   90.00
_cell.angle_gamma   90.00
#
_symmetry.space_group_name_H-M   'P 1'
#
loop_
_entity.id
_entity.type
_entity.pdbx_description
1 polymer ?
#
loop_
_entity_poly.entity_id
_entity_poly.type
_entity_poly.pdbx_seq_one_letter_code
_entity_poly.pdbx_strand_id
1 'polypeptide(L)'
;MSHALSAVFTCLALIAVPASLPGQDKPSFAGTWKLSDPTTPEPFTPTAMTVVQDATTLTVTTTSQMGEYKTSYRLDGSEAPSPLNFNGVTIDRMTKLVWEGTRLMLITTSKMEGQTLEFKAAWSLAADGALATETTVPDFQGGGAPITTKATYRKN
;
A
#
# COMPACT_ATOMS: atom_id res chain seq x y z
N MET A 1 -16.77 -70.73 24.93
CA MET A 1 -16.54 -70.25 23.50
C MET A 1 -17.13 -68.88 23.41
N SER A 2 -16.28 -67.83 23.50
CA SER A 2 -16.69 -66.43 23.42
C SER A 2 -15.79 -65.73 22.41
N HIS A 3 -16.38 -65.38 21.30
CA HIS A 3 -15.69 -64.65 20.24
C HIS A 3 -15.80 -63.14 20.52
N ALA A 4 -14.67 -62.52 20.80
CA ALA A 4 -14.56 -61.07 20.91
C ALA A 4 -14.39 -60.46 19.50
N LEU A 5 -15.38 -59.71 19.05
CA LEU A 5 -15.25 -58.86 17.83
C LEU A 5 -14.50 -57.59 18.17
N SER A 6 -13.29 -57.45 17.65
CA SER A 6 -12.54 -56.18 17.67
C SER A 6 -13.04 -55.28 16.56
N ALA A 7 -13.71 -54.18 16.90
CA ALA A 7 -14.07 -53.11 15.96
C ALA A 7 -12.89 -52.15 15.80
N VAL A 8 -12.28 -52.14 14.63
CA VAL A 8 -11.27 -51.17 14.24
C VAL A 8 -11.97 -49.89 13.78
N PHE A 9 -11.89 -48.84 14.58
CA PHE A 9 -12.37 -47.51 14.23
C PHE A 9 -11.28 -46.79 13.42
N THR A 10 -11.46 -46.73 12.10
CA THR A 10 -10.59 -45.95 11.22
C THR A 10 -11.02 -44.49 11.26
N CYS A 11 -10.31 -43.67 12.02
CA CYS A 11 -10.48 -42.20 11.98
C CYS A 11 -9.97 -41.66 10.65
N LEU A 12 -10.89 -41.29 9.76
CA LEU A 12 -10.61 -40.56 8.55
C LEU A 12 -10.42 -39.06 8.92
N ALA A 13 -9.18 -38.63 9.03
CA ALA A 13 -8.87 -37.20 9.22
C ALA A 13 -9.16 -36.44 7.90
N LEU A 14 -10.27 -35.69 7.90
CA LEU A 14 -10.54 -34.70 6.84
C LEU A 14 -9.50 -33.57 6.98
N ILE A 15 -8.53 -33.55 6.08
CA ILE A 15 -7.65 -32.40 5.90
C ILE A 15 -8.50 -31.34 5.18
N ALA A 16 -8.99 -30.37 5.93
CA ALA A 16 -9.62 -29.17 5.36
C ALA A 16 -8.51 -28.34 4.66
N VAL A 17 -8.39 -28.51 3.35
CA VAL A 17 -7.62 -27.58 2.51
C VAL A 17 -8.34 -26.23 2.57
N PRO A 18 -7.71 -25.14 3.01
CA PRO A 18 -8.33 -23.83 2.94
C PRO A 18 -8.60 -23.52 1.47
N ALA A 19 -9.88 -23.54 1.06
CA ALA A 19 -10.32 -23.08 -0.23
C ALA A 19 -9.93 -21.59 -0.30
N SER A 20 -9.00 -21.25 -1.17
CA SER A 20 -8.73 -19.87 -1.56
C SER A 20 -10.05 -19.31 -2.10
N LEU A 21 -10.62 -18.35 -1.36
CA LEU A 21 -11.82 -17.63 -1.80
C LEU A 21 -11.56 -17.03 -3.18
N PRO A 22 -12.44 -17.22 -4.17
CA PRO A 22 -12.28 -16.64 -5.50
C PRO A 22 -12.26 -15.12 -5.34
N GLY A 23 -11.19 -14.51 -5.85
CA GLY A 23 -10.96 -13.11 -6.14
C GLY A 23 -11.79 -12.10 -5.34
N GLN A 24 -11.28 -11.66 -4.20
CA GLN A 24 -11.73 -10.40 -3.64
C GLN A 24 -11.43 -9.33 -4.69
N ASP A 25 -12.45 -8.71 -5.30
CA ASP A 25 -12.27 -7.65 -6.27
C ASP A 25 -11.40 -6.55 -5.65
N LYS A 26 -10.27 -6.28 -6.29
CA LYS A 26 -9.34 -5.24 -5.83
C LYS A 26 -10.06 -3.91 -5.89
N PRO A 27 -10.08 -3.14 -4.78
CA PRO A 27 -10.78 -1.86 -4.76
C PRO A 27 -10.14 -0.87 -5.74
N SER A 28 -10.96 0.02 -6.29
CA SER A 28 -10.49 1.16 -7.06
C SER A 28 -10.28 2.35 -6.14
N PHE A 29 -9.07 2.90 -6.16
CA PHE A 29 -8.72 4.14 -5.48
C PHE A 29 -8.96 5.38 -6.35
N ALA A 30 -9.47 5.22 -7.58
CA ALA A 30 -9.71 6.32 -8.51
C ALA A 30 -10.62 7.39 -7.91
N GLY A 31 -10.25 8.65 -8.10
CA GLY A 31 -11.00 9.81 -7.63
C GLY A 31 -10.10 10.95 -7.16
N THR A 32 -10.73 12.03 -6.74
CA THR A 32 -10.07 13.16 -6.09
C THR A 32 -10.29 13.07 -4.59
N TRP A 33 -9.21 13.12 -3.85
CA TRP A 33 -9.15 12.90 -2.41
C TRP A 33 -8.61 14.12 -1.70
N LYS A 34 -9.24 14.53 -0.61
CA LYS A 34 -8.81 15.64 0.23
C LYS A 34 -8.57 15.17 1.65
N LEU A 35 -7.49 15.61 2.27
CA LEU A 35 -7.16 15.30 3.66
C LEU A 35 -8.32 15.72 4.57
N SER A 36 -8.77 14.80 5.44
CA SER A 36 -9.93 15.01 6.31
C SER A 36 -9.65 15.95 7.46
N ASP A 37 -8.40 15.98 7.95
CA ASP A 37 -7.98 16.89 9.01
C ASP A 37 -6.73 17.66 8.53
N PRO A 38 -6.89 18.87 7.99
CA PRO A 38 -5.79 19.67 7.48
C PRO A 38 -5.05 20.47 8.57
N THR A 39 -5.42 20.34 9.85
CA THR A 39 -4.94 21.26 10.90
C THR A 39 -3.47 21.09 11.25
N THR A 40 -2.91 19.89 11.08
CA THR A 40 -1.48 19.61 11.31
C THR A 40 -0.93 18.63 10.28
N PRO A 41 -0.93 18.98 8.98
CA PRO A 41 -0.31 18.09 8.00
C PRO A 41 1.20 18.05 8.22
N GLU A 42 1.73 16.85 8.38
CA GLU A 42 3.18 16.63 8.29
C GLU A 42 3.70 17.13 6.93
N PRO A 43 4.93 17.65 6.82
CA PRO A 43 5.45 18.27 5.59
C PRO A 43 5.30 17.42 4.34
N PHE A 44 5.38 16.09 4.49
CA PHE A 44 5.30 15.13 3.40
C PHE A 44 3.89 14.50 3.23
N THR A 45 2.94 14.83 4.10
CA THR A 45 1.57 14.32 3.99
C THR A 45 0.83 15.09 2.90
N PRO A 46 0.29 14.41 1.87
CA PRO A 46 -0.52 15.06 0.86
C PRO A 46 -1.74 15.76 1.47
N THR A 47 -2.00 17.00 1.09
CA THR A 47 -3.25 17.70 1.42
C THR A 47 -4.37 17.33 0.47
N ALA A 48 -4.02 16.95 -0.78
CA ALA A 48 -4.94 16.43 -1.77
C ALA A 48 -4.23 15.45 -2.72
N MET A 49 -5.01 14.53 -3.28
CA MET A 49 -4.54 13.59 -4.31
C MET A 49 -5.62 13.42 -5.37
N THR A 50 -5.21 13.38 -6.64
CA THR A 50 -6.04 12.91 -7.74
C THR A 50 -5.46 11.58 -8.22
N VAL A 51 -6.26 10.53 -8.16
CA VAL A 51 -5.88 9.17 -8.50
C VAL A 51 -6.63 8.73 -9.75
N VAL A 52 -5.88 8.34 -10.77
CA VAL A 52 -6.40 7.66 -11.96
C VAL A 52 -5.90 6.23 -11.93
N GLN A 53 -6.82 5.29 -11.99
CA GLN A 53 -6.51 3.87 -11.93
C GLN A 53 -7.21 3.14 -13.07
N ASP A 54 -6.45 2.36 -13.81
CA ASP A 54 -6.95 1.39 -14.80
C ASP A 54 -6.51 -0.04 -14.42
N ALA A 55 -6.64 -0.99 -15.33
CA ALA A 55 -6.29 -2.40 -15.05
C ALA A 55 -4.78 -2.62 -14.81
N THR A 56 -3.92 -1.74 -15.29
CA THR A 56 -2.45 -1.91 -15.33
C THR A 56 -1.69 -0.84 -14.59
N THR A 57 -2.29 0.34 -14.42
CA THR A 57 -1.58 1.55 -13.98
C THR A 57 -2.35 2.28 -12.90
N LEU A 58 -1.62 2.79 -11.93
CA LEU A 58 -2.08 3.74 -10.92
C LEU A 58 -1.29 5.03 -11.09
N THR A 59 -1.96 6.12 -11.47
CA THR A 59 -1.34 7.44 -11.57
C THR A 59 -1.87 8.33 -10.46
N VAL A 60 -0.97 8.92 -9.69
CA VAL A 60 -1.28 9.78 -8.55
C VAL A 60 -0.69 11.15 -8.79
N THR A 61 -1.54 12.17 -8.83
CA THR A 61 -1.13 13.58 -8.73
C THR A 61 -1.33 13.99 -7.28
N THR A 62 -0.25 14.40 -6.63
CA THR A 62 -0.20 14.71 -5.21
C THR A 62 0.03 16.19 -5.01
N THR A 63 -0.77 16.83 -4.17
CA THR A 63 -0.55 18.20 -3.69
C THR A 63 -0.16 18.14 -2.21
N SER A 64 0.95 18.77 -1.85
CA SER A 64 1.46 18.87 -0.48
C SER A 64 1.95 20.28 -0.19
N GLN A 65 2.40 20.55 1.04
CA GLN A 65 3.06 21.81 1.37
C GLN A 65 4.32 22.06 0.55
N MET A 66 4.95 20.99 0.06
CA MET A 66 6.18 21.05 -0.75
C MET A 66 5.89 21.27 -2.23
N GLY A 67 4.64 21.32 -2.67
CA GLY A 67 4.23 21.50 -4.05
C GLY A 67 3.43 20.34 -4.61
N GLU A 68 3.26 20.34 -5.93
CA GLU A 68 2.55 19.31 -6.67
C GLU A 68 3.52 18.42 -7.43
N TYR A 69 3.27 17.13 -7.43
CA TYR A 69 4.01 16.15 -8.22
C TYR A 69 3.10 15.02 -8.70
N LYS A 70 3.45 14.43 -9.83
CA LYS A 70 2.72 13.33 -10.45
C LYS A 70 3.63 12.12 -10.60
N THR A 71 3.13 10.96 -10.20
CA THR A 71 3.84 9.69 -10.32
C THR A 71 2.90 8.61 -10.86
N SER A 72 3.41 7.78 -11.76
CA SER A 72 2.69 6.62 -12.30
C SER A 72 3.36 5.33 -11.83
N TYR A 73 2.54 4.35 -11.48
CA TYR A 73 2.96 3.06 -10.94
C TYR A 73 2.32 1.92 -11.72
N ARG A 74 2.98 0.76 -11.77
CA ARG A 74 2.45 -0.45 -12.38
C ARG A 74 1.69 -1.29 -11.35
N LEU A 75 0.52 -1.79 -11.73
CA LEU A 75 -0.33 -2.63 -10.86
C LEU A 75 -0.07 -4.13 -11.00
N ASP A 76 0.88 -4.52 -11.86
CA ASP A 76 1.22 -5.92 -12.13
C ASP A 76 2.16 -6.55 -11.07
N GLY A 77 2.52 -5.81 -10.04
CA GLY A 77 3.42 -6.25 -8.98
C GLY A 77 4.91 -6.19 -9.36
N SER A 78 5.26 -5.78 -10.57
CA SER A 78 6.66 -5.59 -10.96
C SER A 78 7.22 -4.30 -10.38
N GLU A 79 8.52 -4.31 -10.08
CA GLU A 79 9.25 -3.09 -9.73
C GLU A 79 9.50 -2.27 -11.01
N ALA A 80 9.20 -0.97 -10.94
CA ALA A 80 9.37 -0.07 -12.07
C ALA A 80 9.88 1.32 -11.63
N PRO A 81 10.57 2.05 -12.51
CA PRO A 81 10.98 3.42 -12.24
C PRO A 81 9.75 4.30 -11.91
N SER A 82 9.87 5.07 -10.85
CA SER A 82 8.84 6.01 -10.37
C SER A 82 9.50 7.33 -9.92
N PRO A 83 10.20 8.03 -10.83
CA PRO A 83 10.97 9.21 -10.45
C PRO A 83 10.06 10.28 -9.83
N LEU A 84 10.58 10.96 -8.83
CA LEU A 84 9.93 12.11 -8.21
C LEU A 84 10.60 13.38 -8.71
N ASN A 85 9.85 14.20 -9.43
CA ASN A 85 10.31 15.54 -9.82
C ASN A 85 9.81 16.55 -8.79
N PHE A 86 10.75 17.17 -8.11
CA PHE A 86 10.46 18.09 -7.03
C PHE A 86 11.38 19.31 -7.11
N ASN A 87 10.80 20.52 -7.27
CA ASN A 87 11.53 21.77 -7.37
C ASN A 87 12.69 21.76 -8.39
N GLY A 88 12.49 21.10 -9.54
CA GLY A 88 13.51 20.98 -10.58
C GLY A 88 14.59 19.92 -10.31
N VAL A 89 14.50 19.20 -9.20
CA VAL A 89 15.36 18.06 -8.87
C VAL A 89 14.61 16.77 -9.16
N THR A 90 15.22 15.86 -9.88
CA THR A 90 14.70 14.50 -10.09
C THR A 90 15.34 13.56 -9.07
N ILE A 91 14.50 12.92 -8.28
CA ILE A 91 14.91 11.86 -7.35
C ILE A 91 14.56 10.52 -8.00
N ASP A 92 15.58 9.73 -8.31
CA ASP A 92 15.40 8.40 -8.88
C ASP A 92 14.86 7.44 -7.82
N ARG A 93 13.74 6.82 -8.16
CA ARG A 93 13.08 5.84 -7.29
C ARG A 93 12.60 4.66 -8.13
N MET A 94 12.56 3.50 -7.48
CA MET A 94 11.92 2.30 -7.98
C MET A 94 10.73 1.98 -7.06
N THR A 95 9.58 1.69 -7.61
CA THR A 95 8.39 1.35 -6.80
C THR A 95 7.77 0.05 -7.30
N LYS A 96 7.40 -0.77 -6.35
CA LYS A 96 6.63 -2.00 -6.53
C LYS A 96 5.30 -1.86 -5.80
N LEU A 97 4.19 -2.19 -6.48
CA LEU A 97 2.86 -2.26 -5.88
C LEU A 97 2.47 -3.71 -5.63
N VAL A 98 2.06 -4.00 -4.41
CA VAL A 98 1.66 -5.35 -4.00
C VAL A 98 0.28 -5.28 -3.33
N TRP A 99 -0.64 -6.15 -3.76
CA TRP A 99 -1.92 -6.30 -3.11
C TRP A 99 -1.85 -7.29 -1.96
N GLU A 100 -2.29 -6.87 -0.79
CA GLU A 100 -2.53 -7.70 0.40
C GLU A 100 -4.05 -7.72 0.68
N GLY A 101 -4.75 -8.65 0.04
CA GLY A 101 -6.22 -8.64 0.02
C GLY A 101 -6.75 -7.38 -0.68
N THR A 102 -7.49 -6.53 0.07
CA THR A 102 -8.01 -5.24 -0.42
C THR A 102 -7.07 -4.05 -0.14
N ARG A 103 -5.94 -4.28 0.51
CA ARG A 103 -4.93 -3.26 0.84
C ARG A 103 -3.87 -3.22 -0.25
N LEU A 104 -3.53 -2.03 -0.72
CA LEU A 104 -2.46 -1.82 -1.68
C LEU A 104 -1.21 -1.32 -0.97
N MET A 105 -0.13 -2.07 -1.08
CA MET A 105 1.19 -1.70 -0.56
C MET A 105 2.03 -1.08 -1.67
N LEU A 106 2.57 0.12 -1.44
CA LEU A 106 3.55 0.79 -2.27
C LEU A 106 4.90 0.67 -1.57
N ILE A 107 5.82 -0.07 -2.16
CA ILE A 107 7.19 -0.25 -1.64
C ILE A 107 8.13 0.48 -2.59
N THR A 108 8.72 1.57 -2.10
CA THR A 108 9.58 2.44 -2.90
C THR A 108 11.00 2.41 -2.37
N THR A 109 11.96 2.19 -3.23
CA THR A 109 13.39 2.31 -2.92
C THR A 109 13.99 3.53 -3.61
N SER A 110 14.86 4.24 -2.93
CA SER A 110 15.63 5.37 -3.45
C SER A 110 17.06 5.30 -2.98
N LYS A 111 17.99 5.73 -3.83
CA LYS A 111 19.41 5.88 -3.44
C LYS A 111 19.66 7.33 -3.05
N MET A 112 20.08 7.55 -1.82
CA MET A 112 20.44 8.86 -1.29
C MET A 112 21.79 8.75 -0.57
N GLU A 113 22.74 9.57 -0.94
CA GLU A 113 24.09 9.61 -0.36
C GLU A 113 24.80 8.24 -0.27
N GLY A 114 24.60 7.40 -1.30
CA GLY A 114 25.18 6.05 -1.36
C GLY A 114 24.43 4.97 -0.54
N GLN A 115 23.38 5.35 0.18
CA GLN A 115 22.52 4.41 0.91
C GLN A 115 21.24 4.13 0.11
N THR A 116 20.72 2.91 0.24
CA THR A 116 19.39 2.57 -0.28
C THR A 116 18.39 2.73 0.85
N LEU A 117 17.43 3.62 0.65
CA LEU A 117 16.34 3.88 1.57
C LEU A 117 15.06 3.22 1.06
N GLU A 118 14.32 2.59 1.95
CA GLU A 118 13.03 1.98 1.65
C GLU A 118 11.90 2.76 2.33
N PHE A 119 10.91 3.12 1.52
CA PHE A 119 9.68 3.80 1.94
C PHE A 119 8.52 2.85 1.71
N LYS A 120 7.60 2.78 2.65
CA LYS A 120 6.39 1.98 2.52
C LYS A 120 5.16 2.86 2.67
N ALA A 121 4.18 2.67 1.80
CA ALA A 121 2.87 3.23 1.99
C ALA A 121 1.82 2.13 1.81
N ALA A 122 0.79 2.16 2.63
CA ALA A 122 -0.32 1.24 2.54
C ALA A 122 -1.62 2.02 2.37
N TRP A 123 -2.42 1.63 1.39
CA TRP A 123 -3.70 2.25 1.05
C TRP A 123 -4.83 1.27 1.25
N SER A 124 -5.91 1.71 1.88
CA SER A 124 -7.14 0.92 2.04
C SER A 124 -8.36 1.83 2.01
N LEU A 125 -9.50 1.28 1.57
CA LEU A 125 -10.79 1.96 1.70
C LEU A 125 -11.47 1.51 2.98
N ALA A 126 -11.89 2.46 3.80
CA ALA A 126 -12.74 2.21 4.96
C ALA A 126 -14.19 1.91 4.54
N ALA A 127 -15.00 1.38 5.46
CA ALA A 127 -16.39 1.03 5.18
C ALA A 127 -17.25 2.23 4.74
N ASP A 128 -16.90 3.43 5.17
CA ASP A 128 -17.54 4.70 4.77
C ASP A 128 -17.00 5.28 3.45
N GLY A 129 -16.13 4.55 2.76
CA GLY A 129 -15.50 4.94 1.49
C GLY A 129 -14.34 5.91 1.64
N ALA A 130 -13.90 6.25 2.85
CA ALA A 130 -12.71 7.07 3.05
C ALA A 130 -11.44 6.29 2.65
N LEU A 131 -10.46 6.99 2.07
CA LEU A 131 -9.14 6.44 1.80
C LEU A 131 -8.27 6.61 3.05
N ALA A 132 -7.89 5.50 3.66
CA ALA A 132 -6.91 5.47 4.74
C ALA A 132 -5.52 5.16 4.17
N THR A 133 -4.53 5.96 4.54
CA THR A 133 -3.13 5.75 4.18
C THR A 133 -2.27 5.62 5.43
N GLU A 134 -1.27 4.76 5.36
CA GLU A 134 -0.25 4.61 6.37
C GLU A 134 1.11 4.64 5.66
N THR A 135 1.93 5.65 5.98
CA THR A 135 3.23 5.85 5.32
C THR A 135 4.34 5.68 6.34
N THR A 136 5.27 4.79 6.06
CA THR A 136 6.47 4.56 6.87
C THR A 136 7.68 5.05 6.11
N VAL A 137 8.43 5.97 6.72
CA VAL A 137 9.67 6.53 6.20
C VAL A 137 10.83 6.11 7.09
N PRO A 138 12.01 5.82 6.51
CA PRO A 138 13.21 5.56 7.31
C PRO A 138 13.61 6.81 8.09
N ASP A 139 14.30 6.63 9.22
CA ASP A 139 14.94 7.74 9.92
C ASP A 139 16.14 8.23 9.10
N PHE A 140 16.04 9.45 8.58
CA PHE A 140 17.11 10.09 7.80
C PHE A 140 18.32 10.55 8.64
N GLN A 141 18.18 10.62 9.97
CA GLN A 141 19.25 11.06 10.85
C GLN A 141 20.17 9.91 11.28
N GLY A 142 19.84 8.69 10.89
CA GLY A 142 20.70 7.52 11.01
C GLY A 142 20.82 6.99 12.44
N GLY A 143 19.88 6.18 12.88
CA GLY A 143 19.93 5.44 14.14
C GLY A 143 18.62 5.35 14.90
N GLY A 144 17.57 6.00 14.43
CA GLY A 144 16.22 5.92 14.98
C GLY A 144 15.35 4.84 14.32
N ALA A 145 14.19 4.58 14.94
CA ALA A 145 13.17 3.74 14.33
C ALA A 145 12.50 4.46 13.15
N PRO A 146 12.03 3.73 12.13
CA PRO A 146 11.21 4.31 11.06
C PRO A 146 9.99 5.06 11.63
N ILE A 147 9.64 6.17 11.00
CA ILE A 147 8.51 7.00 11.39
C ILE A 147 7.28 6.58 10.56
N THR A 148 6.18 6.28 11.23
CA THR A 148 4.92 5.93 10.57
C THR A 148 3.88 7.02 10.80
N THR A 149 3.34 7.55 9.70
CA THR A 149 2.29 8.57 9.68
C THR A 149 1.01 7.96 9.10
N LYS A 150 -0.13 8.25 9.71
CA LYS A 150 -1.46 7.84 9.23
C LYS A 150 -2.26 9.06 8.79
N ALA A 151 -2.96 8.93 7.68
CA ALA A 151 -3.83 9.98 7.18
C ALA A 151 -5.12 9.38 6.61
N THR A 152 -6.19 10.16 6.67
CA THR A 152 -7.50 9.78 6.11
C THR A 152 -7.95 10.86 5.13
N TYR A 153 -8.41 10.42 3.98
CA TYR A 153 -8.87 11.30 2.91
C TYR A 153 -10.32 10.98 2.57
N ARG A 154 -11.07 12.01 2.21
CA ARG A 154 -12.43 11.88 1.71
C ARG A 154 -12.51 12.32 0.26
N LYS A 155 -13.39 11.67 -0.51
CA LYS A 155 -13.68 12.12 -1.87
C LYS A 155 -14.24 13.55 -1.85
N ASN A 156 -13.73 14.34 -2.79
CA ASN A 156 -14.21 15.70 -3.02
C ASN A 156 -15.33 15.66 -4.07
#